data_9e984b84d3168e78316d3502fa1a5f90
#
_entry.id   9e984b84d3168e78316d3502fa1a5f90
#
_cell.length_a   1.000
_cell.length_b   1.000
_cell.length_c   1.000
_cell.angle_alpha   90.00
_cell.angle_beta   90.00
_cell.angle_gamma   90.00
#
_symmetry.space_group_name_H-M   'P 1'
#
loop_
_entity.id
_entity.type
_entity.pdbx_description
1 polymer ?
#
loop_
_entity_poly.entity_id
_entity_poly.type
_entity_poly.pdbx_seq_one_letter_code
_entity_poly.pdbx_strand_id
1 'polypeptide(L)'
;MVATAIIVIVGIASVQALVLMNRKAAAMRTLVNARAVVQRNIDTAMGVPFTSSIEPPILAITGATGAVYDDDGGGDNQVDIALLRSGTTAWIKGVLTRTVIAEANVENADIRRVTFGVSYTYRGRDYSYAMSTLRTVD
;
A
#
# COMPACT_ATOMS: atom_id res chain seq x y z
N MET A 1 -2.76 -42.19 32.90
CA MET A 1 -2.41 -40.79 33.17
C MET A 1 -1.42 -40.18 32.16
N VAL A 2 -0.33 -40.87 31.75
CA VAL A 2 0.63 -40.31 30.78
C VAL A 2 -0.01 -40.01 29.41
N ALA A 3 -0.85 -40.89 28.89
CA ALA A 3 -1.51 -40.73 27.61
C ALA A 3 -2.44 -39.51 27.57
N THR A 4 -3.16 -39.23 28.64
CA THR A 4 -4.02 -38.04 28.71
C THR A 4 -3.23 -36.75 28.76
N ALA A 5 -2.08 -36.73 29.43
CA ALA A 5 -1.19 -35.55 29.43
C ALA A 5 -0.63 -35.24 28.03
N ILE A 6 -0.24 -36.29 27.28
CA ILE A 6 0.26 -36.10 25.90
C ILE A 6 -0.83 -35.53 24.98
N ILE A 7 -2.08 -36.05 25.07
CA ILE A 7 -3.20 -35.56 24.26
C ILE A 7 -3.49 -34.07 24.56
N VAL A 8 -3.45 -33.65 25.82
CA VAL A 8 -3.67 -32.27 26.22
C VAL A 8 -2.58 -31.36 25.67
N ILE A 9 -1.31 -31.76 25.77
CA ILE A 9 -0.18 -30.96 25.24
C ILE A 9 -0.28 -30.80 23.73
N VAL A 10 -0.56 -31.89 23.00
CA VAL A 10 -0.74 -31.84 21.54
C VAL A 10 -1.94 -30.97 21.15
N GLY A 11 -3.04 -31.06 21.88
CA GLY A 11 -4.24 -30.25 21.67
C GLY A 11 -3.95 -28.75 21.84
N ILE A 12 -3.26 -28.34 22.91
CA ILE A 12 -2.88 -26.93 23.14
C ILE A 12 -1.94 -26.45 22.05
N ALA A 13 -0.92 -27.23 21.67
CA ALA A 13 0.01 -26.88 20.62
C ALA A 13 -0.69 -26.67 19.27
N SER A 14 -1.65 -27.53 18.93
CA SER A 14 -2.45 -27.42 17.70
C SER A 14 -3.30 -26.15 17.67
N VAL A 15 -3.95 -25.79 18.76
CA VAL A 15 -4.74 -24.56 18.86
C VAL A 15 -3.86 -23.32 18.72
N GLN A 16 -2.69 -23.32 19.36
CA GLN A 16 -1.74 -22.21 19.24
C GLN A 16 -1.24 -22.05 17.79
N ALA A 17 -0.95 -23.15 17.10
CA ALA A 17 -0.55 -23.13 15.70
C ALA A 17 -1.64 -22.54 14.79
N LEU A 18 -2.90 -22.93 14.98
CA LEU A 18 -4.04 -22.39 14.24
C LEU A 18 -4.23 -20.89 14.47
N VAL A 19 -4.12 -20.43 15.71
CA VAL A 19 -4.21 -18.99 16.03
C VAL A 19 -3.08 -18.22 15.36
N LEU A 20 -1.86 -18.75 15.36
CA LEU A 20 -0.73 -18.10 14.69
C LEU A 20 -0.91 -18.04 13.17
N MET A 21 -1.37 -19.13 12.55
CA MET A 21 -1.67 -19.19 11.12
C MET A 21 -2.74 -18.17 10.73
N ASN A 22 -3.83 -18.08 11.49
CA ASN A 22 -4.89 -17.09 11.23
C ASN A 22 -4.39 -15.64 11.36
N ARG A 23 -3.51 -15.37 12.33
CA ARG A 23 -2.90 -14.04 12.49
C ARG A 23 -2.01 -13.68 11.31
N LYS A 24 -1.20 -14.63 10.81
CA LYS A 24 -0.36 -14.43 9.62
C LYS A 24 -1.21 -14.25 8.36
N ALA A 25 -2.25 -15.05 8.17
CA ALA A 25 -3.16 -14.93 7.04
C ALA A 25 -3.86 -13.56 7.01
N ALA A 26 -4.30 -13.05 8.15
CA ALA A 26 -4.90 -11.72 8.24
C ALA A 26 -3.90 -10.61 7.88
N ALA A 27 -2.66 -10.68 8.36
CA ALA A 27 -1.61 -9.72 8.01
C ALA A 27 -1.28 -9.75 6.50
N MET A 28 -1.23 -10.95 5.90
CA MET A 28 -1.00 -11.08 4.46
C MET A 28 -2.14 -10.49 3.63
N ARG A 29 -3.40 -10.67 4.03
CA ARG A 29 -4.55 -10.01 3.36
C ARG A 29 -4.44 -8.49 3.40
N THR A 30 -4.07 -7.93 4.55
CA THR A 30 -3.87 -6.47 4.67
C THR A 30 -2.75 -5.99 3.74
N LEU A 31 -1.64 -6.74 3.64
CA LEU A 31 -0.55 -6.42 2.73
C LEU A 31 -0.98 -6.48 1.26
N VAL A 32 -1.77 -7.47 0.87
CA VAL A 32 -2.29 -7.58 -0.51
C VAL A 32 -3.20 -6.39 -0.83
N ASN A 33 -4.05 -5.97 0.09
CA ASN A 33 -4.91 -4.81 -0.10
C ASN A 33 -4.09 -3.50 -0.20
N ALA A 34 -3.06 -3.33 0.65
CA ALA A 34 -2.15 -2.21 0.56
C ALA A 34 -1.42 -2.14 -0.80
N ARG A 35 -1.01 -3.29 -1.33
CA ARG A 35 -0.44 -3.38 -2.69
C ARG A 35 -1.45 -2.98 -3.76
N ALA A 36 -2.70 -3.40 -3.63
CA ALA A 36 -3.76 -3.04 -4.58
C ALA A 36 -4.01 -1.53 -4.62
N VAL A 37 -3.97 -0.83 -3.47
CA VAL A 37 -4.07 0.63 -3.41
C VAL A 37 -2.93 1.29 -4.18
N VAL A 38 -1.68 0.88 -3.93
CA VAL A 38 -0.52 1.42 -4.65
C VAL A 38 -0.59 1.11 -6.13
N GLN A 39 -0.97 -0.12 -6.52
CA GLN A 39 -1.10 -0.52 -7.92
C GLN A 39 -2.17 0.31 -8.64
N ARG A 40 -3.34 0.54 -8.02
CA ARG A 40 -4.38 1.41 -8.59
C ARG A 40 -3.86 2.80 -8.91
N ASN A 41 -3.05 3.39 -8.03
CA ASN A 41 -2.46 4.71 -8.25
C ASN A 41 -1.41 4.70 -9.35
N ILE A 42 -0.61 3.63 -9.46
CA ILE A 42 0.32 3.43 -10.59
C ILE A 42 -0.46 3.33 -11.91
N ASP A 43 -1.51 2.53 -11.95
CA ASP A 43 -2.33 2.34 -13.16
C ASP A 43 -2.99 3.66 -13.58
N THR A 44 -3.47 4.46 -12.61
CA THR A 44 -3.97 5.81 -12.85
C THR A 44 -2.89 6.71 -13.45
N ALA A 45 -1.69 6.73 -12.86
CA ALA A 45 -0.58 7.54 -13.37
C ALA A 45 -0.14 7.13 -14.79
N MET A 46 -0.27 5.85 -15.13
CA MET A 46 0.01 5.34 -16.48
C MET A 46 -1.10 5.64 -17.48
N GLY A 47 -2.35 5.75 -17.02
CA GLY A 47 -3.52 5.96 -17.88
C GLY A 47 -3.86 7.41 -18.18
N VAL A 48 -3.34 8.39 -17.43
CA VAL A 48 -3.62 9.80 -17.69
C VAL A 48 -2.80 10.34 -18.87
N PRO A 49 -3.37 11.20 -19.73
CA PRO A 49 -2.62 11.87 -20.79
C PRO A 49 -1.52 12.75 -20.18
N PHE A 50 -0.32 12.61 -20.69
CA PHE A 50 0.83 13.43 -20.30
C PHE A 50 1.51 13.99 -21.55
N THR A 51 1.27 15.26 -21.83
CA THR A 51 1.84 15.96 -23.00
C THR A 51 2.61 17.18 -22.54
N SER A 52 3.41 17.77 -23.41
CA SER A 52 4.17 19.00 -23.13
C SER A 52 3.29 20.19 -22.69
N SER A 53 1.99 20.15 -22.99
CA SER A 53 1.02 21.20 -22.63
C SER A 53 0.06 20.79 -21.51
N ILE A 54 0.02 19.50 -21.13
CA ILE A 54 -0.89 18.97 -20.11
C ILE A 54 -0.08 18.21 -19.07
N GLU A 55 0.02 18.79 -17.88
CA GLU A 55 0.61 18.15 -16.71
C GLU A 55 -0.48 17.74 -15.73
N PRO A 56 -0.88 16.46 -15.70
CA PRO A 56 -1.89 16.02 -14.76
C PRO A 56 -1.35 16.08 -13.31
N PRO A 57 -2.20 16.42 -12.33
CA PRO A 57 -1.78 16.57 -10.92
C PRO A 57 -1.04 15.36 -10.37
N ILE A 58 -1.41 14.15 -10.81
CA ILE A 58 -0.76 12.91 -10.37
C ILE A 58 0.70 12.79 -10.81
N LEU A 59 1.09 13.50 -11.89
CA LEU A 59 2.45 13.53 -12.45
C LEU A 59 3.20 14.83 -12.14
N ALA A 60 2.58 15.79 -11.45
CA ALA A 60 3.22 17.04 -11.07
C ALA A 60 4.42 16.79 -10.15
N ILE A 61 5.55 17.42 -10.47
CA ILE A 61 6.80 17.26 -9.73
C ILE A 61 6.62 17.73 -8.28
N THR A 62 6.91 16.88 -7.33
CA THR A 62 6.72 17.14 -5.90
C THR A 62 8.03 17.28 -5.13
N GLY A 63 9.16 17.10 -5.81
CA GLY A 63 10.47 17.09 -5.17
C GLY A 63 10.75 15.80 -4.36
N ALA A 64 11.79 15.86 -3.51
CA ALA A 64 12.28 14.70 -2.76
C ALA A 64 11.39 14.29 -1.58
N THR A 65 10.51 15.15 -1.13
CA THR A 65 9.58 14.89 -0.02
C THR A 65 8.24 14.39 -0.54
N GLY A 66 7.72 13.33 0.05
CA GLY A 66 6.43 12.77 -0.32
C GLY A 66 5.33 13.83 -0.27
N ALA A 67 4.66 14.05 -1.40
CA ALA A 67 3.52 14.94 -1.45
C ALA A 67 2.27 14.19 -1.00
N VAL A 68 1.41 14.91 -0.29
CA VAL A 68 0.04 14.49 -0.04
C VAL A 68 -0.66 14.32 -1.38
N TYR A 69 -1.24 13.16 -1.60
CA TYR A 69 -2.06 12.86 -2.75
C TYR A 69 -3.32 12.18 -2.28
N ASP A 70 -4.42 12.87 -2.50
CA ASP A 70 -5.75 12.39 -2.19
C ASP A 70 -6.26 11.55 -3.36
N ASP A 71 -6.52 10.28 -3.12
CA ASP A 71 -7.02 9.34 -4.12
C ASP A 71 -8.52 9.04 -3.99
N ASP A 72 -9.18 9.55 -2.94
CA ASP A 72 -10.60 9.33 -2.65
C ASP A 72 -11.45 10.61 -2.57
N GLY A 73 -10.83 11.80 -2.69
CA GLY A 73 -11.52 13.09 -2.65
C GLY A 73 -11.77 13.62 -1.22
N GLY A 74 -11.20 13.00 -0.21
CA GLY A 74 -11.35 13.41 1.19
C GLY A 74 -10.48 14.61 1.60
N GLY A 75 -9.55 15.04 0.74
CA GLY A 75 -8.64 16.15 1.00
C GLY A 75 -7.51 15.79 1.97
N ASP A 76 -7.29 14.52 2.22
CA ASP A 76 -6.20 14.01 3.04
C ASP A 76 -5.41 12.91 2.29
N ASN A 77 -4.41 12.35 2.92
CA ASN A 77 -3.62 11.27 2.35
C ASN A 77 -3.95 9.91 2.97
N GLN A 78 -5.09 9.79 3.63
CA GLN A 78 -5.53 8.55 4.25
C GLN A 78 -6.27 7.66 3.26
N VAL A 79 -5.95 6.38 3.29
CA VAL A 79 -6.59 5.36 2.46
C VAL A 79 -7.09 4.21 3.30
N ASP A 80 -8.24 3.68 2.94
CA ASP A 80 -8.82 2.52 3.59
C ASP A 80 -8.20 1.24 3.01
N ILE A 81 -7.44 0.50 3.83
CA ILE A 81 -6.74 -0.71 3.40
C ILE A 81 -7.59 -1.95 3.61
N ALA A 82 -8.17 -2.13 4.80
CA ALA A 82 -8.95 -3.31 5.13
C ALA A 82 -9.90 -3.06 6.29
N LEU A 83 -11.04 -3.74 6.30
CA LEU A 83 -11.92 -3.80 7.47
C LEU A 83 -11.23 -4.56 8.61
N LEU A 84 -11.22 -3.99 9.79
CA LEU A 84 -10.68 -4.62 10.99
C LEU A 84 -11.44 -5.90 11.36
N ARG A 85 -12.75 -5.90 11.12
CA ARG A 85 -13.63 -7.04 11.39
C ARG A 85 -14.88 -6.97 10.51
N SER A 86 -15.32 -8.12 10.03
CA SER A 86 -16.60 -8.23 9.33
C SER A 86 -17.74 -7.74 10.22
N GLY A 87 -18.59 -6.87 9.67
CA GLY A 87 -19.71 -6.27 10.40
C GLY A 87 -19.39 -5.05 11.26
N THR A 88 -18.15 -4.51 11.15
CA THR A 88 -17.77 -3.23 11.78
C THR A 88 -17.44 -2.21 10.69
N THR A 89 -17.58 -0.92 11.02
CA THR A 89 -17.13 0.21 10.17
C THR A 89 -15.68 0.61 10.46
N ALA A 90 -14.96 -0.18 11.27
CA ALA A 90 -13.58 0.11 11.62
C ALA A 90 -12.63 -0.37 10.53
N TRP A 91 -11.96 0.55 9.87
CA TRP A 91 -10.97 0.30 8.83
C TRP A 91 -9.54 0.38 9.38
N ILE A 92 -8.65 -0.38 8.77
CA ILE A 92 -7.22 -0.15 8.88
C ILE A 92 -6.89 0.98 7.92
N LYS A 93 -6.58 2.15 8.48
CA LYS A 93 -6.16 3.32 7.73
C LYS A 93 -4.68 3.23 7.38
N GLY A 94 -4.35 3.60 6.16
CA GLY A 94 -2.97 3.81 5.72
C GLY A 94 -2.74 5.25 5.31
N VAL A 95 -1.49 5.65 5.28
CA VAL A 95 -1.06 6.94 4.76
C VAL A 95 -0.46 6.70 3.37
N LEU A 96 -1.09 7.27 2.36
CA LEU A 96 -0.61 7.25 0.98
C LEU A 96 0.39 8.39 0.78
N THR A 97 1.52 8.09 0.18
CA THR A 97 2.54 9.07 -0.21
C THR A 97 2.78 9.00 -1.71
N ARG A 98 3.01 10.14 -2.32
CA ARG A 98 3.40 10.26 -3.72
C ARG A 98 4.68 11.07 -3.82
N THR A 99 5.61 10.61 -4.62
CA THR A 99 6.82 11.35 -4.98
C THR A 99 7.00 11.29 -6.48
N VAL A 100 7.18 12.45 -7.11
CA VAL A 100 7.44 12.57 -8.54
C VAL A 100 8.74 13.33 -8.73
N ILE A 101 9.67 12.74 -9.46
CA ILE A 101 10.97 13.33 -9.80
C ILE A 101 11.16 13.30 -11.33
N ALA A 102 11.73 14.39 -11.87
CA ALA A 102 12.22 14.39 -13.22
C ALA A 102 13.49 13.55 -13.32
N GLU A 103 13.53 12.62 -14.27
CA GLU A 103 14.71 11.81 -14.55
C GLU A 103 15.58 12.50 -15.59
N ALA A 104 16.88 12.60 -15.31
CA ALA A 104 17.83 13.08 -16.28
C ALA A 104 17.97 12.06 -17.42
N ASN A 105 17.89 12.53 -18.67
CA ASN A 105 18.10 11.71 -19.85
C ASN A 105 18.89 12.47 -20.92
N VAL A 106 19.45 11.72 -21.88
CA VAL A 106 20.35 12.25 -22.93
C VAL A 106 19.57 12.96 -24.04
N GLU A 107 18.28 12.70 -24.18
CA GLU A 107 17.43 13.15 -25.29
C GLU A 107 16.56 14.35 -24.96
N ASN A 108 16.69 14.93 -23.74
CA ASN A 108 15.84 16.01 -23.23
C ASN A 108 14.33 15.68 -23.24
N ALA A 109 13.96 14.42 -23.27
CA ALA A 109 12.58 14.02 -23.11
C ALA A 109 12.13 14.23 -21.65
N ASP A 110 10.91 14.70 -21.44
CA ASP A 110 10.35 14.81 -20.08
C ASP A 110 10.00 13.41 -19.57
N ILE A 111 10.91 12.83 -18.79
CA ILE A 111 10.74 11.52 -18.15
C ILE A 111 10.54 11.73 -16.67
N ARG A 112 9.48 11.15 -16.12
CA ARG A 112 9.16 11.25 -14.70
C ARG A 112 9.12 9.89 -14.05
N ARG A 113 9.80 9.79 -12.92
CA ARG A 113 9.65 8.66 -12.01
C ARG A 113 8.56 9.01 -10.99
N VAL A 114 7.50 8.23 -11.00
CA VAL A 114 6.42 8.36 -10.03
C VAL A 114 6.51 7.20 -9.05
N THR A 115 6.59 7.52 -7.77
CA THR A 115 6.61 6.55 -6.69
C THR A 115 5.40 6.75 -5.81
N PHE A 116 4.60 5.71 -5.65
CA PHE A 116 3.53 5.66 -4.65
C PHE A 116 3.94 4.74 -3.52
N GLY A 117 3.75 5.19 -2.30
CA GLY A 117 3.98 4.42 -1.10
C GLY A 117 2.75 4.44 -0.19
N VAL A 118 2.51 3.36 0.52
CA VAL A 118 1.51 3.30 1.58
C VAL A 118 2.16 2.77 2.84
N SER A 119 1.90 3.43 3.96
CA SER A 119 2.30 2.98 5.28
C SER A 119 1.08 2.82 6.18
N TYR A 120 1.07 1.79 7.01
CA TYR A 120 -0.03 1.50 7.92
C TYR A 120 0.45 0.72 9.14
N THR A 121 -0.29 0.84 10.24
CA THR A 121 -0.03 0.06 11.45
C THR A 121 -1.07 -1.06 11.58
N TYR A 122 -0.62 -2.29 11.75
CA TYR A 122 -1.48 -3.42 12.01
C TYR A 122 -0.99 -4.20 13.22
N ARG A 123 -1.84 -4.33 14.26
CA ARG A 123 -1.53 -5.00 15.53
C ARG A 123 -0.24 -4.52 16.19
N GLY A 124 -0.02 -3.22 16.20
CA GLY A 124 1.14 -2.58 16.82
C GLY A 124 2.46 -2.78 16.05
N ARG A 125 2.39 -3.18 14.77
CA ARG A 125 3.53 -3.26 13.86
C ARG A 125 3.29 -2.37 12.67
N ASP A 126 4.32 -1.64 12.28
CA ASP A 126 4.28 -0.78 11.11
C ASP A 126 4.70 -1.56 9.87
N TYR A 127 3.98 -1.31 8.81
CA TYR A 127 4.19 -1.88 7.49
C TYR A 127 4.25 -0.75 6.48
N SER A 128 5.11 -0.91 5.49
CA SER A 128 5.17 0.00 4.35
C SER A 128 5.34 -0.80 3.06
N TYR A 129 4.80 -0.27 1.98
CA TYR A 129 4.96 -0.81 0.66
C TYR A 129 5.01 0.32 -0.34
N ALA A 130 5.93 0.27 -1.31
CA ALA A 130 6.04 1.28 -2.35
C ALA A 130 6.30 0.63 -3.70
N MET A 131 5.82 1.28 -4.76
CA MET A 131 6.09 0.96 -6.15
C MET A 131 6.41 2.22 -6.93
N SER A 132 7.24 2.08 -7.95
CA SER A 132 7.60 3.18 -8.85
C SER A 132 7.33 2.78 -10.29
N THR A 133 6.99 3.77 -11.09
CA THR A 133 6.91 3.64 -12.54
C THR A 133 7.61 4.83 -13.22
N LEU A 134 8.00 4.65 -14.48
CA LEU A 134 8.49 5.72 -15.34
C LEU A 134 7.40 6.12 -16.33
N ARG A 135 7.21 7.40 -16.51
CA ARG A 135 6.27 7.98 -17.46
C ARG A 135 7.00 8.99 -18.34
N THR A 136 6.87 8.84 -19.66
CA THR A 136 7.35 9.79 -20.65
C THR A 136 6.18 10.61 -21.16
N VAL A 137 6.48 11.79 -21.69
CA VAL A 137 5.51 12.57 -22.49
C VAL A 137 5.08 11.74 -23.70
N ASP A 138 3.78 11.73 -23.98
CA ASP A 138 3.16 11.02 -25.10
C ASP A 138 3.35 11.79 -26.41
#